data_21225ae52bcc9b048db59d088f5e6531
#
_entry.id   21225ae52bcc9b048db59d088f5e6531
#
_cell.length_a   1.000
_cell.length_b   1.000
_cell.length_c   1.000
_cell.angle_alpha   90.00
_cell.angle_beta   90.00
_cell.angle_gamma   90.00
#
_symmetry.space_group_name_H-M   'P 1'
#
loop_
_entity.id
_entity.type
_entity.pdbx_description
1 polymer ?
#
loop_
_entity_poly.entity_id
_entity_poly.type
_entity_poly.pdbx_seq_one_letter_code
_entity_poly.pdbx_strand_id
1 'polypeptide(L)'
;MEILTREEFEILAALAQGNAAGNLEALERKGLTQGQRVTEAGWQYLEQHKVKRGILLAAGFGSRLMPVTAKLPKPLVKVKGVELIKTLINALLEQEIDEIYIVTGYLSECFDSLKKEYPQIHFLHNERYESENNISSAMLVKEFYGNSYVMDADLYLTNKSLIRKYEYRSNYLGIPVKETDDWCLCREGERITGMVQGGKDTHLMVGVSYWTKEDGEKFSRDIQKLYASEKGKKMFWDDVALTVYNENYNIQVRECSARDIVEIDSVQDLVRIDESYRKYLKTNGEKYDCRK
;
A
#
# COMPACT_ATOMS: atom_id res chain seq x y z
N MET A 1 18.52 -23.44 -0.58
CA MET A 1 17.19 -23.92 -0.15
C MET A 1 16.32 -23.99 -1.39
N GLU A 2 15.53 -25.06 -1.55
CA GLU A 2 14.67 -25.22 -2.73
C GLU A 2 13.57 -24.17 -2.72
N ILE A 3 13.32 -23.54 -3.88
CA ILE A 3 12.30 -22.48 -3.99
C ILE A 3 10.91 -23.12 -3.91
N LEU A 4 10.06 -22.62 -2.99
CA LEU A 4 8.67 -23.05 -2.92
C LEU A 4 7.85 -22.50 -4.10
N THR A 5 6.83 -23.24 -4.50
CA THR A 5 5.75 -22.67 -5.31
C THR A 5 4.94 -21.70 -4.45
N ARG A 6 4.11 -20.84 -5.07
CA ARG A 6 3.23 -19.95 -4.33
C ARG A 6 2.29 -20.71 -3.40
N GLU A 7 1.68 -21.80 -3.89
CA GLU A 7 0.77 -22.63 -3.11
C GLU A 7 1.46 -23.24 -1.89
N GLU A 8 2.66 -23.83 -2.07
CA GLU A 8 3.46 -24.38 -0.97
C GLU A 8 3.80 -23.29 0.07
N PHE A 9 4.16 -22.09 -0.39
CA PHE A 9 4.44 -20.96 0.50
C PHE A 9 3.21 -20.54 1.30
N GLU A 10 2.06 -20.40 0.65
CA GLU A 10 0.81 -20.00 1.31
C GLU A 10 0.35 -21.04 2.35
N ILE A 11 0.52 -22.33 2.05
CA ILE A 11 0.26 -23.42 3.01
C ILE A 11 1.21 -23.32 4.22
N LEU A 12 2.51 -23.12 3.99
CA LEU A 12 3.49 -22.98 5.08
C LEU A 12 3.21 -21.75 5.95
N ALA A 13 2.90 -20.61 5.32
CA ALA A 13 2.58 -19.36 6.01
C ALA A 13 1.27 -19.47 6.82
N ALA A 14 0.25 -20.14 6.29
CA ALA A 14 -1.01 -20.40 7.00
C ALA A 14 -0.77 -21.28 8.23
N LEU A 15 -0.01 -22.37 8.08
CA LEU A 15 0.34 -23.27 9.18
C LEU A 15 1.11 -22.54 10.29
N ALA A 16 2.05 -21.67 9.92
CA ALA A 16 2.85 -20.88 10.86
C ALA A 16 1.99 -19.89 11.69
N GLN A 17 0.83 -19.50 11.18
CA GLN A 17 -0.13 -18.63 11.86
C GLN A 17 -1.24 -19.40 12.59
N GLY A 18 -1.12 -20.74 12.70
CA GLY A 18 -2.10 -21.59 13.38
C GLY A 18 -3.40 -21.82 12.60
N ASN A 19 -3.41 -21.49 11.31
CA ASN A 19 -4.55 -21.74 10.44
C ASN A 19 -4.52 -23.16 9.87
N ALA A 20 -5.69 -23.70 9.49
CA ALA A 20 -5.75 -24.97 8.81
C ALA A 20 -4.97 -24.91 7.49
N ALA A 21 -4.02 -25.82 7.33
CA ALA A 21 -3.19 -25.91 6.15
C ALA A 21 -3.72 -26.96 5.17
N GLY A 22 -3.40 -26.81 3.89
CA GLY A 22 -3.71 -27.78 2.85
C GLY A 22 -2.84 -29.04 2.89
N ASN A 23 -2.52 -29.58 1.72
CA ASN A 23 -1.64 -30.76 1.63
C ASN A 23 -0.19 -30.41 2.01
N LEU A 24 0.33 -31.06 3.05
CA LEU A 24 1.67 -30.83 3.60
C LEU A 24 2.75 -31.74 3.02
N GLU A 25 2.43 -32.76 2.21
CA GLU A 25 3.38 -33.76 1.73
C GLU A 25 4.62 -33.17 1.03
N ALA A 26 4.42 -32.14 0.21
CA ALA A 26 5.53 -31.47 -0.48
C ALA A 26 6.44 -30.72 0.51
N LEU A 27 5.88 -30.07 1.50
CA LEU A 27 6.61 -29.36 2.55
C LEU A 27 7.33 -30.30 3.50
N GLU A 28 6.75 -31.46 3.82
CA GLU A 28 7.39 -32.51 4.61
C GLU A 28 8.60 -33.10 3.87
N ARG A 29 8.45 -33.41 2.57
CA ARG A 29 9.58 -33.88 1.74
C ARG A 29 10.74 -32.86 1.68
N LYS A 30 10.42 -31.58 1.75
CA LYS A 30 11.40 -30.48 1.80
C LYS A 30 11.93 -30.21 3.22
N GLY A 31 11.43 -30.93 4.22
CA GLY A 31 11.82 -30.79 5.62
C GLY A 31 11.34 -29.53 6.31
N LEU A 32 10.36 -28.81 5.70
CA LEU A 32 9.84 -27.54 6.22
C LEU A 32 8.70 -27.72 7.21
N THR A 33 8.04 -28.89 7.19
CA THR A 33 7.00 -29.28 8.15
C THR A 33 7.23 -30.70 8.65
N GLN A 34 6.67 -31.00 9.81
CA GLN A 34 6.55 -32.35 10.37
C GLN A 34 5.13 -32.50 10.94
N GLY A 35 4.26 -33.21 10.24
CA GLY A 35 2.83 -33.18 10.50
C GLY A 35 2.32 -31.72 10.46
N GLN A 36 1.46 -31.37 11.40
CA GLN A 36 0.89 -30.01 11.54
C GLN A 36 1.85 -29.02 12.25
N ARG A 37 3.16 -29.19 12.14
CA ARG A 37 4.15 -28.30 12.77
C ARG A 37 5.18 -27.83 11.77
N VAL A 38 5.47 -26.53 11.80
CA VAL A 38 6.58 -25.92 11.07
C VAL A 38 7.89 -26.31 11.75
N THR A 39 8.86 -26.80 10.99
CA THR A 39 10.20 -27.11 11.48
C THR A 39 11.05 -25.87 11.65
N GLU A 40 12.24 -26.01 12.25
CA GLU A 40 13.21 -24.90 12.32
C GLU A 40 13.59 -24.39 10.91
N ALA A 41 13.80 -25.30 9.96
CA ALA A 41 14.07 -24.94 8.55
C ALA A 41 12.87 -24.19 7.92
N GLY A 42 11.63 -24.58 8.24
CA GLY A 42 10.43 -23.88 7.81
C GLY A 42 10.35 -22.47 8.37
N TRP A 43 10.67 -22.28 9.66
CA TRP A 43 10.70 -20.95 10.28
C TRP A 43 11.82 -20.07 9.71
N GLN A 44 13.01 -20.61 9.45
CA GLN A 44 14.11 -19.90 8.81
C GLN A 44 13.76 -19.47 7.37
N TYR A 45 12.99 -20.30 6.64
CA TYR A 45 12.48 -19.95 5.31
C TYR A 45 11.49 -18.78 5.40
N LEU A 46 10.50 -18.87 6.29
CA LEU A 46 9.48 -17.82 6.48
C LEU A 46 10.08 -16.49 6.96
N GLU A 47 11.14 -16.51 7.77
CA GLU A 47 11.77 -15.28 8.26
C GLU A 47 12.34 -14.41 7.12
N GLN A 48 12.75 -15.02 6.01
CA GLN A 48 13.21 -14.29 4.82
C GLN A 48 12.06 -13.58 4.09
N HIS A 49 10.84 -14.06 4.27
CA HIS A 49 9.60 -13.56 3.68
C HIS A 49 8.73 -12.75 4.65
N LYS A 50 9.21 -12.57 5.89
CA LYS A 50 8.50 -11.81 6.89
C LYS A 50 8.47 -10.33 6.53
N VAL A 51 7.27 -9.75 6.54
CA VAL A 51 7.09 -8.31 6.40
C VAL A 51 7.63 -7.64 7.66
N LYS A 52 8.50 -6.67 7.49
CA LYS A 52 9.18 -5.98 8.61
C LYS A 52 8.61 -4.60 8.88
N ARG A 53 8.06 -3.94 7.83
CA ARG A 53 7.67 -2.53 7.92
C ARG A 53 6.38 -2.22 7.18
N GLY A 54 5.74 -1.14 7.62
CA GLY A 54 4.70 -0.44 6.89
C GLY A 54 5.13 1.00 6.60
N ILE A 55 4.95 1.45 5.37
CA ILE A 55 5.20 2.83 4.94
C ILE A 55 3.88 3.41 4.45
N LEU A 56 3.45 4.53 5.05
CA LEU A 56 2.21 5.23 4.70
C LEU A 56 2.54 6.59 4.11
N LEU A 57 2.18 6.82 2.84
CA LEU A 57 2.38 8.10 2.16
C LEU A 57 1.17 9.01 2.41
N ALA A 58 1.34 9.99 3.28
CA ALA A 58 0.27 10.81 3.86
C ALA A 58 0.48 12.33 3.65
N ALA A 59 1.32 12.73 2.68
CA ALA A 59 1.74 14.13 2.53
C ALA A 59 0.81 14.99 1.65
N GLY A 60 -0.13 14.39 0.91
CA GLY A 60 -0.94 15.06 -0.10
C GLY A 60 -1.99 16.04 0.45
N PHE A 61 -2.38 17.02 -0.38
CA PHE A 61 -3.39 18.04 -0.06
C PHE A 61 -4.82 17.50 0.10
N GLY A 62 -5.17 16.42 -0.58
CA GLY A 62 -6.56 15.94 -0.62
C GLY A 62 -7.55 16.95 -1.21
N SER A 63 -7.14 17.75 -2.19
CA SER A 63 -7.92 18.88 -2.74
C SER A 63 -9.27 18.48 -3.32
N ARG A 64 -9.41 17.25 -3.83
CA ARG A 64 -10.68 16.72 -4.34
C ARG A 64 -11.75 16.48 -3.28
N LEU A 65 -11.36 16.40 -2.00
CA LEU A 65 -12.27 16.27 -0.86
C LEU A 65 -12.69 17.59 -0.23
N MET A 66 -12.24 18.73 -0.76
CA MET A 66 -12.67 20.03 -0.22
C MET A 66 -14.21 20.16 -0.22
N PRO A 67 -14.84 20.72 0.86
CA PRO A 67 -14.20 21.40 1.97
C PRO A 67 -13.83 20.50 3.18
N VAL A 68 -14.01 19.19 3.12
CA VAL A 68 -13.74 18.26 4.23
C VAL A 68 -12.26 18.35 4.66
N THR A 69 -11.37 18.47 3.68
CA THR A 69 -9.91 18.52 3.89
C THR A 69 -9.35 19.94 4.10
N ALA A 70 -10.22 20.97 4.22
CA ALA A 70 -9.75 22.36 4.40
C ALA A 70 -8.95 22.58 5.70
N LYS A 71 -9.23 21.81 6.74
CA LYS A 71 -8.59 21.89 8.06
C LYS A 71 -8.16 20.54 8.62
N LEU A 72 -8.15 19.52 7.78
CA LEU A 72 -7.84 18.16 8.19
C LEU A 72 -7.20 17.42 7.01
N PRO A 73 -6.00 16.81 7.17
CA PRO A 73 -5.41 15.99 6.13
C PRO A 73 -6.32 14.82 5.75
N LYS A 74 -6.34 14.44 4.47
CA LYS A 74 -7.17 13.35 3.94
C LYS A 74 -7.03 12.03 4.75
N PRO A 75 -5.83 11.60 5.18
CA PRO A 75 -5.66 10.38 5.97
C PRO A 75 -6.36 10.38 7.34
N LEU A 76 -6.64 11.57 7.90
CA LEU A 76 -7.32 11.73 9.19
C LEU A 76 -8.83 11.92 9.05
N VAL A 77 -9.37 11.91 7.84
CA VAL A 77 -10.82 11.92 7.61
C VAL A 77 -11.42 10.64 8.19
N LYS A 78 -12.53 10.79 8.93
CA LYS A 78 -13.18 9.65 9.59
C LYS A 78 -14.26 9.07 8.69
N VAL A 79 -14.24 7.78 8.50
CA VAL A 79 -15.32 7.01 7.87
C VAL A 79 -15.91 6.10 8.92
N LYS A 80 -17.23 6.23 9.17
CA LYS A 80 -17.93 5.48 10.24
C LYS A 80 -17.24 5.61 11.60
N GLY A 81 -16.69 6.81 11.89
CA GLY A 81 -16.02 7.12 13.16
C GLY A 81 -14.55 6.76 13.25
N VAL A 82 -13.98 6.07 12.26
CA VAL A 82 -12.56 5.64 12.23
C VAL A 82 -11.79 6.44 11.17
N GLU A 83 -10.63 6.99 11.52
CA GLU A 83 -9.74 7.68 10.58
C GLU A 83 -9.20 6.70 9.53
N LEU A 84 -9.13 7.12 8.26
CA LEU A 84 -8.67 6.27 7.14
C LEU A 84 -7.34 5.60 7.49
N ILE A 85 -6.34 6.38 7.89
CA ILE A 85 -5.00 5.91 8.21
C ILE A 85 -4.99 4.86 9.34
N LYS A 86 -5.90 4.95 10.31
CA LYS A 86 -5.99 3.96 11.41
C LYS A 86 -6.44 2.59 10.92
N THR A 87 -7.19 2.50 9.83
CA THR A 87 -7.57 1.20 9.27
C THR A 87 -6.33 0.45 8.75
N LEU A 88 -5.37 1.19 8.18
CA LEU A 88 -4.11 0.65 7.69
C LEU A 88 -3.14 0.32 8.85
N ILE A 89 -2.97 1.25 9.79
CA ILE A 89 -2.11 1.03 10.98
C ILE A 89 -2.56 -0.21 11.75
N ASN A 90 -3.86 -0.33 12.03
CA ASN A 90 -4.38 -1.47 12.78
C ASN A 90 -4.20 -2.80 12.04
N ALA A 91 -4.30 -2.80 10.70
CA ALA A 91 -4.04 -3.99 9.91
C ALA A 91 -2.56 -4.42 9.96
N LEU A 92 -1.64 -3.47 9.95
CA LEU A 92 -0.21 -3.73 10.13
C LEU A 92 0.08 -4.32 11.51
N LEU A 93 -0.41 -3.66 12.57
CA LEU A 93 -0.18 -4.09 13.96
C LEU A 93 -0.77 -5.48 14.26
N GLU A 94 -1.93 -5.82 13.68
CA GLU A 94 -2.52 -7.16 13.80
C GLU A 94 -1.63 -8.26 13.18
N GLN A 95 -0.76 -7.91 12.23
CA GLN A 95 0.22 -8.83 11.64
C GLN A 95 1.60 -8.74 12.31
N GLU A 96 1.69 -8.08 13.46
CA GLU A 96 2.95 -7.85 14.20
C GLU A 96 3.99 -7.06 13.39
N ILE A 97 3.52 -6.12 12.55
CA ILE A 97 4.34 -5.20 11.77
C ILE A 97 4.36 -3.88 12.54
N ASP A 98 5.31 -3.76 13.47
CA ASP A 98 5.36 -2.65 14.42
C ASP A 98 6.23 -1.48 13.95
N GLU A 99 7.17 -1.72 13.03
CA GLU A 99 8.02 -0.68 12.44
C GLU A 99 7.23 0.05 11.34
N ILE A 100 6.57 1.16 11.68
CA ILE A 100 5.71 1.92 10.77
C ILE A 100 6.28 3.31 10.55
N TYR A 101 6.37 3.73 9.28
CA TYR A 101 6.78 5.05 8.84
C TYR A 101 5.60 5.78 8.21
N ILE A 102 5.34 7.02 8.63
CA ILE A 102 4.32 7.87 8.03
C ILE A 102 5.00 9.12 7.47
N VAL A 103 4.88 9.33 6.16
CA VAL A 103 5.38 10.54 5.51
C VAL A 103 4.27 11.56 5.45
N THR A 104 4.39 12.63 6.21
CA THR A 104 3.44 13.75 6.31
C THR A 104 3.89 14.95 5.48
N GLY A 105 2.96 15.86 5.19
CA GLY A 105 3.23 17.13 4.50
C GLY A 105 2.15 18.15 4.84
N TYR A 106 1.06 18.20 4.08
CA TYR A 106 -0.05 19.11 4.32
C TYR A 106 -0.64 18.94 5.71
N LEU A 107 -0.77 20.04 6.47
CA LEU A 107 -1.28 20.10 7.85
C LEU A 107 -0.68 19.01 8.75
N SER A 108 0.64 18.84 8.70
CA SER A 108 1.36 17.78 9.43
C SER A 108 1.15 17.84 10.95
N GLU A 109 0.87 19.00 11.51
CA GLU A 109 0.53 19.22 12.94
C GLU A 109 -0.74 18.47 13.38
N CYS A 110 -1.66 18.20 12.46
CA CYS A 110 -2.88 17.44 12.76
C CYS A 110 -2.59 15.98 13.15
N PHE A 111 -1.41 15.46 12.78
CA PHE A 111 -0.99 14.09 13.15
C PHE A 111 -0.49 13.97 14.59
N ASP A 112 -0.41 15.05 15.37
CA ASP A 112 0.09 15.00 16.75
C ASP A 112 -0.75 14.13 17.69
N SER A 113 -2.06 14.02 17.45
CA SER A 113 -2.91 13.07 18.18
C SER A 113 -2.53 11.62 17.88
N LEU A 114 -2.23 11.32 16.62
CA LEU A 114 -1.80 9.99 16.17
C LEU A 114 -0.43 9.62 16.75
N LYS A 115 0.52 10.58 16.81
CA LYS A 115 1.82 10.39 17.45
C LYS A 115 1.71 10.01 18.93
N LYS A 116 0.74 10.58 19.64
CA LYS A 116 0.48 10.28 21.06
C LYS A 116 -0.15 8.88 21.25
N GLU A 117 -1.04 8.51 20.34
CA GLU A 117 -1.75 7.22 20.39
C GLU A 117 -0.82 6.04 19.99
N TYR A 118 0.09 6.29 19.04
CA TYR A 118 1.02 5.29 18.52
C TYR A 118 2.48 5.79 18.63
N PRO A 119 3.06 5.82 19.83
CA PRO A 119 4.38 6.42 20.07
C PRO A 119 5.54 5.68 19.39
N GLN A 120 5.31 4.43 18.92
CA GLN A 120 6.28 3.62 18.19
C GLN A 120 6.34 3.97 16.69
N ILE A 121 5.41 4.78 16.16
CA ILE A 121 5.38 5.14 14.74
C ILE A 121 6.38 6.27 14.46
N HIS A 122 7.11 6.13 13.37
CA HIS A 122 8.07 7.11 12.88
C HIS A 122 7.40 8.09 11.91
N PHE A 123 7.42 9.38 12.22
CA PHE A 123 6.90 10.43 11.34
C PHE A 123 8.04 11.18 10.65
N LEU A 124 7.97 11.27 9.31
CA LEU A 124 8.87 12.06 8.49
C LEU A 124 8.06 13.17 7.81
N HIS A 125 8.58 14.39 7.82
CA HIS A 125 7.94 15.51 7.13
C HIS A 125 8.55 15.72 5.74
N ASN A 126 7.71 15.73 4.72
CA ASN A 126 8.10 16.06 3.36
C ASN A 126 7.93 17.57 3.14
N GLU A 127 9.00 18.34 3.20
CA GLU A 127 8.99 19.78 2.96
C GLU A 127 8.66 20.17 1.51
N ARG A 128 8.70 19.18 0.59
CA ARG A 128 8.53 19.40 -0.85
C ARG A 128 7.15 19.02 -1.37
N TYR A 129 6.22 18.66 -0.49
CA TYR A 129 4.88 18.19 -0.85
C TYR A 129 4.08 19.19 -1.72
N GLU A 130 4.39 20.49 -1.65
CA GLU A 130 3.75 21.53 -2.46
C GLU A 130 4.35 21.67 -3.87
N SER A 131 5.63 21.40 -3.99
CA SER A 131 6.43 21.73 -5.19
C SER A 131 6.74 20.52 -6.07
N GLU A 132 6.69 19.31 -5.51
CA GLU A 132 7.04 18.07 -6.19
C GLU A 132 5.90 17.05 -6.06
N ASN A 133 5.93 15.98 -6.87
CA ASN A 133 4.93 14.92 -6.75
C ASN A 133 5.26 13.96 -5.59
N ASN A 134 4.42 12.93 -5.36
CA ASN A 134 4.54 11.98 -4.25
C ASN A 134 5.84 11.16 -4.28
N ILE A 135 6.57 11.12 -5.39
CA ILE A 135 7.93 10.57 -5.47
C ILE A 135 8.87 11.21 -4.43
N SER A 136 8.67 12.49 -4.09
CA SER A 136 9.44 13.17 -3.05
C SER A 136 9.20 12.58 -1.67
N SER A 137 7.98 12.11 -1.38
CA SER A 137 7.65 11.37 -0.16
C SER A 137 8.31 10.00 -0.13
N ALA A 138 8.24 9.26 -1.23
CA ALA A 138 8.88 7.95 -1.36
C ALA A 138 10.42 8.04 -1.24
N MET A 139 11.01 9.12 -1.76
CA MET A 139 12.45 9.38 -1.66
C MET A 139 12.95 9.51 -0.21
N LEU A 140 12.14 10.07 0.70
CA LEU A 140 12.50 10.19 2.13
C LEU A 140 12.61 8.84 2.82
N VAL A 141 11.88 7.85 2.38
CA VAL A 141 11.78 6.52 3.00
C VAL A 141 12.40 5.41 2.14
N LYS A 142 13.13 5.76 1.10
CA LYS A 142 13.69 4.81 0.12
C LYS A 142 14.52 3.68 0.72
N GLU A 143 15.22 3.92 1.82
CA GLU A 143 16.05 2.92 2.50
C GLU A 143 15.22 1.87 3.28
N PHE A 144 13.91 2.11 3.47
CA PHE A 144 13.02 1.25 4.24
C PHE A 144 12.13 0.36 3.39
N TYR A 145 12.24 0.40 2.05
CA TYR A 145 11.38 -0.36 1.14
C TYR A 145 11.55 -1.89 1.25
N GLY A 146 12.73 -2.38 1.64
CA GLY A 146 12.98 -3.82 1.72
C GLY A 146 12.13 -4.53 2.77
N ASN A 147 11.42 -5.58 2.38
CA ASN A 147 10.45 -6.34 3.20
C ASN A 147 9.37 -5.45 3.82
N SER A 148 8.79 -4.52 3.04
CA SER A 148 7.79 -3.58 3.53
C SER A 148 6.56 -3.49 2.65
N TYR A 149 5.43 -3.20 3.30
CA TYR A 149 4.28 -2.62 2.62
C TYR A 149 4.50 -1.13 2.40
N VAL A 150 4.13 -0.64 1.21
CA VAL A 150 4.02 0.79 0.90
C VAL A 150 2.58 1.05 0.51
N MET A 151 1.96 2.02 1.18
CA MET A 151 0.52 2.26 1.05
C MET A 151 0.22 3.76 0.95
N ASP A 152 -0.71 4.11 0.07
CA ASP A 152 -1.30 5.44 0.07
C ASP A 152 -2.26 5.57 1.26
N ALA A 153 -2.17 6.68 1.98
CA ALA A 153 -2.87 6.84 3.26
C ALA A 153 -4.33 7.35 3.13
N ASP A 154 -4.87 7.35 1.92
CA ASP A 154 -6.25 7.74 1.59
C ASP A 154 -7.18 6.54 1.36
N LEU A 155 -6.73 5.36 1.72
CA LEU A 155 -7.45 4.11 1.60
C LEU A 155 -8.27 3.81 2.85
N TYR A 156 -9.50 3.33 2.67
CA TYR A 156 -10.35 2.75 3.71
C TYR A 156 -10.30 1.23 3.61
N LEU A 157 -9.51 0.61 4.48
CA LEU A 157 -9.33 -0.84 4.51
C LEU A 157 -10.42 -1.48 5.39
N THR A 158 -11.26 -2.31 4.79
CA THR A 158 -12.34 -3.05 5.46
C THR A 158 -11.94 -4.49 5.79
N ASN A 159 -11.12 -5.09 4.92
CA ASN A 159 -10.62 -6.46 5.12
C ASN A 159 -9.13 -6.44 5.48
N LYS A 160 -8.83 -6.52 6.76
CA LYS A 160 -7.46 -6.48 7.28
C LYS A 160 -6.59 -7.66 6.83
N SER A 161 -7.19 -8.78 6.38
CA SER A 161 -6.44 -9.94 5.87
C SER A 161 -5.70 -9.67 4.56
N LEU A 162 -5.96 -8.51 3.93
CA LEU A 162 -5.15 -8.03 2.80
C LEU A 162 -3.70 -7.72 3.22
N ILE A 163 -3.48 -7.37 4.48
CA ILE A 163 -2.13 -7.22 5.05
C ILE A 163 -1.72 -8.56 5.65
N ARG A 164 -0.60 -9.09 5.22
CA ARG A 164 -0.09 -10.41 5.58
C ARG A 164 1.22 -10.31 6.34
N LYS A 165 1.45 -11.21 7.27
CA LYS A 165 2.71 -11.31 8.02
C LYS A 165 3.88 -11.79 7.16
N TYR A 166 3.57 -12.65 6.17
CA TYR A 166 4.54 -13.21 5.23
C TYR A 166 4.07 -12.97 3.80
N GLU A 167 4.97 -12.54 2.94
CA GLU A 167 4.70 -12.29 1.52
C GLU A 167 5.70 -13.02 0.63
N TYR A 168 5.18 -13.68 -0.41
CA TYR A 168 5.96 -14.52 -1.28
C TYR A 168 6.88 -13.74 -2.21
N ARG A 169 6.34 -12.69 -2.84
CA ARG A 169 7.02 -11.82 -3.83
C ARG A 169 6.50 -10.40 -3.76
N SER A 170 7.25 -9.48 -4.35
CA SER A 170 6.78 -8.12 -4.56
C SER A 170 5.48 -8.10 -5.35
N ASN A 171 4.51 -7.34 -4.88
CA ASN A 171 3.16 -7.30 -5.47
C ASN A 171 2.49 -5.94 -5.29
N TYR A 172 1.51 -5.66 -6.15
CA TYR A 172 0.52 -4.60 -6.00
C TYR A 172 -0.86 -5.21 -5.88
N LEU A 173 -1.70 -4.63 -5.02
CA LEU A 173 -3.12 -4.95 -5.00
C LEU A 173 -3.80 -4.42 -6.27
N GLY A 174 -4.64 -5.26 -6.86
CA GLY A 174 -5.43 -4.89 -8.02
C GLY A 174 -6.86 -5.45 -7.93
N ILE A 175 -7.84 -4.62 -8.26
CA ILE A 175 -9.25 -5.03 -8.31
C ILE A 175 -9.60 -5.38 -9.76
N PRO A 176 -10.01 -6.62 -10.07
CA PRO A 176 -10.48 -6.97 -11.40
C PRO A 176 -11.70 -6.13 -11.78
N VAL A 177 -11.63 -5.43 -12.90
CA VAL A 177 -12.72 -4.56 -13.41
C VAL A 177 -12.93 -4.78 -14.90
N LYS A 178 -14.19 -4.64 -15.36
CA LYS A 178 -14.51 -4.71 -16.78
C LYS A 178 -14.09 -3.46 -17.54
N GLU A 179 -14.23 -2.30 -16.92
CA GLU A 179 -13.88 -1.01 -17.50
C GLU A 179 -13.67 0.02 -16.39
N THR A 180 -12.70 0.91 -16.57
CA THR A 180 -12.43 2.03 -15.66
C THR A 180 -11.68 3.14 -16.41
N ASP A 181 -11.82 4.37 -15.93
CA ASP A 181 -11.07 5.54 -16.41
C ASP A 181 -9.85 5.85 -15.51
N ASP A 182 -9.67 5.07 -14.44
CA ASP A 182 -8.61 5.26 -13.45
C ASP A 182 -7.36 4.43 -13.77
N TRP A 183 -6.33 4.51 -12.92
CA TRP A 183 -5.06 3.83 -13.10
C TRP A 183 -5.22 2.30 -13.06
N CYS A 184 -4.67 1.65 -14.06
CA CYS A 184 -4.74 0.20 -14.26
C CYS A 184 -3.37 -0.42 -14.34
N LEU A 185 -3.25 -1.66 -13.84
CA LEU A 185 -2.06 -2.48 -13.95
C LEU A 185 -2.09 -3.27 -15.27
N CYS A 186 -1.15 -2.99 -16.17
CA CYS A 186 -0.88 -3.84 -17.33
C CYS A 186 -0.12 -5.08 -16.89
N ARG A 187 -0.44 -6.27 -17.42
CA ARG A 187 0.22 -7.50 -17.01
C ARG A 187 0.44 -8.51 -18.16
N GLU A 188 1.46 -9.32 -18.01
CA GLU A 188 1.68 -10.56 -18.77
C GLU A 188 1.73 -11.72 -17.76
N GLY A 189 0.76 -12.63 -17.85
CA GLY A 189 0.55 -13.62 -16.79
C GLY A 189 0.24 -12.92 -15.44
N GLU A 190 1.06 -13.19 -14.43
CA GLU A 190 0.98 -12.54 -13.11
C GLU A 190 1.87 -11.28 -13.01
N ARG A 191 2.87 -11.13 -13.88
CA ARG A 191 3.84 -10.04 -13.84
C ARG A 191 3.21 -8.75 -14.34
N ILE A 192 3.40 -7.67 -13.59
CA ILE A 192 3.04 -6.31 -14.00
C ILE A 192 4.08 -5.81 -15.01
N THR A 193 3.61 -5.40 -16.18
CA THR A 193 4.43 -4.85 -17.28
C THR A 193 4.33 -3.34 -17.42
N GLY A 194 3.44 -2.71 -16.66
CA GLY A 194 3.26 -1.27 -16.67
C GLY A 194 2.01 -0.82 -15.95
N MET A 195 1.75 0.47 -15.98
CA MET A 195 0.49 1.08 -15.55
C MET A 195 0.03 2.10 -16.60
N VAL A 196 -1.28 2.19 -16.78
CA VAL A 196 -1.94 3.12 -17.71
C VAL A 196 -3.20 3.69 -17.09
N GLN A 197 -3.60 4.87 -17.52
CA GLN A 197 -4.88 5.44 -17.14
C GLN A 197 -5.98 4.97 -18.10
N GLY A 198 -7.05 4.39 -17.52
CA GLY A 198 -8.15 3.79 -18.26
C GLY A 198 -7.83 2.40 -18.82
N GLY A 199 -8.84 1.53 -18.87
CA GLY A 199 -8.69 0.19 -19.43
C GLY A 199 -9.96 -0.64 -19.39
N LYS A 200 -9.94 -1.76 -20.15
CA LYS A 200 -11.00 -2.77 -20.18
C LYS A 200 -10.45 -4.14 -19.82
N ASP A 201 -11.26 -4.95 -19.13
CA ASP A 201 -10.87 -6.30 -18.66
C ASP A 201 -9.49 -6.31 -17.99
N THR A 202 -9.30 -5.40 -17.04
CA THR A 202 -8.01 -5.07 -16.42
C THR A 202 -8.10 -5.10 -14.90
N HIS A 203 -7.01 -4.72 -14.22
CA HIS A 203 -6.94 -4.55 -12.78
C HIS A 203 -6.80 -3.07 -12.44
N LEU A 204 -7.84 -2.51 -11.81
CA LEU A 204 -7.74 -1.20 -11.17
C LEU A 204 -6.63 -1.25 -10.12
N MET A 205 -5.65 -0.36 -10.22
CA MET A 205 -4.54 -0.28 -9.27
C MET A 205 -5.07 0.22 -7.92
N VAL A 206 -4.68 -0.45 -6.86
CA VAL A 206 -4.94 -0.01 -5.49
C VAL A 206 -3.61 0.39 -4.88
N GLY A 207 -3.56 1.53 -4.20
CA GLY A 207 -2.35 2.10 -3.60
C GLY A 207 -1.79 1.30 -2.43
N VAL A 208 -1.68 -0.03 -2.56
CA VAL A 208 -1.03 -0.95 -1.61
C VAL A 208 -0.11 -1.87 -2.37
N SER A 209 1.16 -1.84 -2.02
CA SER A 209 2.19 -2.71 -2.57
C SER A 209 3.06 -3.32 -1.49
N TYR A 210 3.60 -4.50 -1.76
CA TYR A 210 4.64 -5.13 -0.95
C TYR A 210 5.94 -5.26 -1.76
N TRP A 211 7.05 -5.04 -1.10
CA TRP A 211 8.39 -5.08 -1.68
C TRP A 211 9.28 -6.08 -0.94
N THR A 212 9.82 -7.07 -1.66
CA THR A 212 10.85 -7.94 -1.10
C THR A 212 12.10 -7.13 -0.76
N LYS A 213 13.00 -7.71 0.04
CA LYS A 213 14.28 -7.06 0.37
C LYS A 213 15.04 -6.67 -0.91
N GLU A 214 15.16 -7.61 -1.86
CA GLU A 214 15.88 -7.40 -3.10
C GLU A 214 15.28 -6.28 -3.96
N ASP A 215 13.96 -6.30 -4.15
CA ASP A 215 13.29 -5.28 -4.96
C ASP A 215 13.27 -3.92 -4.27
N GLY A 216 13.17 -3.87 -2.93
CA GLY A 216 13.32 -2.62 -2.18
C GLY A 216 14.72 -2.00 -2.30
N GLU A 217 15.78 -2.82 -2.29
CA GLU A 217 17.14 -2.34 -2.54
C GLU A 217 17.34 -1.84 -3.99
N LYS A 218 16.70 -2.49 -4.98
CA LYS A 218 16.66 -1.97 -6.36
C LYS A 218 15.92 -0.65 -6.42
N PHE A 219 14.73 -0.58 -5.77
CA PHE A 219 13.92 0.62 -5.75
C PHE A 219 14.66 1.81 -5.14
N SER A 220 15.37 1.61 -4.03
CA SER A 220 16.19 2.67 -3.40
C SER A 220 17.21 3.27 -4.38
N ARG A 221 17.84 2.46 -5.23
CA ARG A 221 18.77 2.94 -6.25
C ARG A 221 18.07 3.61 -7.43
N ASP A 222 16.97 3.05 -7.90
CA ASP A 222 16.31 3.52 -9.11
C ASP A 222 15.51 4.81 -8.87
N ILE A 223 14.89 4.97 -7.69
CA ILE A 223 14.23 6.23 -7.32
C ILE A 223 15.25 7.39 -7.23
N GLN A 224 16.46 7.14 -6.72
CA GLN A 224 17.50 8.18 -6.66
C GLN A 224 17.90 8.66 -8.05
N LYS A 225 18.06 7.73 -9.02
CA LYS A 225 18.39 8.06 -10.40
C LYS A 225 17.27 8.88 -11.06
N LEU A 226 16.01 8.45 -10.87
CA LEU A 226 14.87 9.15 -11.47
C LEU A 226 14.70 10.53 -10.86
N TYR A 227 14.73 10.61 -9.53
CA TYR A 227 14.53 11.85 -8.78
C TYR A 227 15.63 12.89 -9.00
N ALA A 228 16.81 12.51 -9.47
CA ALA A 228 17.89 13.46 -9.80
C ALA A 228 17.54 14.44 -10.92
N SER A 229 16.50 14.18 -11.72
CA SER A 229 16.05 15.05 -12.81
C SER A 229 14.80 15.86 -12.42
N GLU A 230 14.66 17.07 -12.95
CA GLU A 230 13.46 17.90 -12.75
C GLU A 230 12.18 17.21 -13.25
N LYS A 231 12.27 16.43 -14.34
CA LYS A 231 11.15 15.61 -14.81
C LYS A 231 10.78 14.52 -13.81
N GLY A 232 11.78 13.83 -13.24
CA GLY A 232 11.56 12.77 -12.25
C GLY A 232 10.87 13.28 -11.00
N LYS A 233 11.18 14.47 -10.49
CA LYS A 233 10.51 15.10 -9.33
C LYS A 233 9.01 15.34 -9.52
N LYS A 234 8.52 15.33 -10.77
CA LYS A 234 7.11 15.52 -11.12
C LYS A 234 6.37 14.20 -11.37
N MET A 235 7.06 13.07 -11.32
CA MET A 235 6.50 11.75 -11.53
C MET A 235 5.89 11.19 -10.24
N PHE A 236 5.03 10.19 -10.37
CA PHE A 236 4.56 9.40 -9.25
C PHE A 236 5.66 8.43 -8.79
N TRP A 237 5.62 8.03 -7.52
CA TRP A 237 6.58 7.07 -7.01
C TRP A 237 6.43 5.70 -7.68
N ASP A 238 5.21 5.33 -8.06
CA ASP A 238 4.88 4.10 -8.78
C ASP A 238 5.57 4.04 -10.15
N ASP A 239 5.78 5.20 -10.80
CA ASP A 239 6.47 5.28 -12.09
C ASP A 239 7.87 4.68 -12.05
N VAL A 240 8.53 4.69 -10.90
CA VAL A 240 9.88 4.12 -10.76
C VAL A 240 9.91 2.67 -11.23
N ALA A 241 9.06 1.84 -10.68
CA ALA A 241 9.09 0.41 -10.92
C ALA A 241 8.03 -0.08 -11.92
N LEU A 242 6.93 0.67 -12.11
CA LEU A 242 5.87 0.25 -13.02
C LEU A 242 6.00 0.84 -14.41
N THR A 243 6.82 1.89 -14.59
CA THR A 243 6.97 2.56 -15.90
C THR A 243 8.43 2.66 -16.32
N VAL A 244 9.28 3.36 -15.55
CA VAL A 244 10.62 3.77 -16.00
C VAL A 244 11.63 2.63 -15.95
N TYR A 245 11.63 1.86 -14.86
CA TYR A 245 12.58 0.77 -14.63
C TYR A 245 11.89 -0.59 -14.51
N ASN A 246 10.72 -0.77 -15.14
CA ASN A 246 9.91 -1.98 -15.01
C ASN A 246 10.69 -3.28 -15.30
N GLU A 247 11.61 -3.24 -16.24
CA GLU A 247 12.46 -4.40 -16.60
C GLU A 247 13.33 -4.90 -15.43
N ASN A 248 13.61 -4.05 -14.43
CA ASN A 248 14.41 -4.42 -13.26
C ASN A 248 13.61 -5.27 -12.25
N TYR A 249 12.28 -5.36 -12.41
CA TYR A 249 11.36 -5.90 -11.39
C TYR A 249 10.53 -7.06 -11.90
N ASN A 250 10.18 -7.96 -10.97
CA ASN A 250 9.19 -9.00 -11.19
C ASN A 250 8.05 -8.86 -10.17
N ILE A 251 7.33 -7.75 -10.27
CA ILE A 251 6.20 -7.42 -9.40
C ILE A 251 4.96 -8.11 -9.93
N GLN A 252 4.15 -8.69 -9.05
CA GLN A 252 2.94 -9.43 -9.41
C GLN A 252 1.68 -8.69 -9.02
N VAL A 253 0.59 -8.91 -9.76
CA VAL A 253 -0.74 -8.49 -9.31
C VAL A 253 -1.21 -9.46 -8.23
N ARG A 254 -1.65 -8.90 -7.09
CA ARG A 254 -2.38 -9.63 -6.06
C ARG A 254 -3.82 -9.12 -6.04
N GLU A 255 -4.74 -9.97 -6.44
CA GLU A 255 -6.14 -9.59 -6.57
C GLU A 255 -6.81 -9.33 -5.21
N CYS A 256 -7.65 -8.32 -5.15
CA CYS A 256 -8.55 -8.01 -4.05
C CYS A 256 -9.90 -7.54 -4.59
N SER A 257 -10.82 -7.24 -3.71
CA SER A 257 -12.17 -6.80 -4.05
C SER A 257 -12.40 -5.35 -3.63
N ALA A 258 -13.23 -4.62 -4.35
CA ALA A 258 -13.71 -3.30 -3.94
C ALA A 258 -14.49 -3.31 -2.61
N ARG A 259 -14.83 -4.50 -2.06
CA ARG A 259 -15.40 -4.64 -0.72
C ARG A 259 -14.33 -4.70 0.36
N ASP A 260 -13.10 -5.05 0.01
CA ASP A 260 -12.00 -5.24 0.94
C ASP A 260 -11.27 -3.93 1.23
N ILE A 261 -11.20 -3.04 0.26
CA ILE A 261 -10.50 -1.76 0.31
C ILE A 261 -11.12 -0.77 -0.67
N VAL A 262 -11.20 0.49 -0.26
CA VAL A 262 -11.75 1.58 -1.09
C VAL A 262 -10.84 2.79 -1.00
N GLU A 263 -10.47 3.34 -2.15
CA GLU A 263 -9.81 4.63 -2.24
C GLU A 263 -10.85 5.76 -2.09
N ILE A 264 -10.55 6.75 -1.28
CA ILE A 264 -11.44 7.88 -0.99
C ILE A 264 -10.92 9.11 -1.72
N ASP A 265 -11.31 9.33 -2.94
CA ASP A 265 -10.82 10.43 -3.75
C ASP A 265 -11.70 11.66 -3.79
N SER A 266 -12.98 11.47 -3.57
CA SER A 266 -13.98 12.52 -3.68
C SER A 266 -14.98 12.49 -2.53
N VAL A 267 -15.73 13.60 -2.35
CA VAL A 267 -16.87 13.64 -1.42
C VAL A 267 -17.91 12.57 -1.77
N GLN A 268 -18.05 12.24 -3.05
CA GLN A 268 -18.96 11.19 -3.51
C GLN A 268 -18.54 9.81 -2.97
N ASP A 269 -17.26 9.51 -2.93
CA ASP A 269 -16.74 8.26 -2.37
C ASP A 269 -17.00 8.19 -0.86
N LEU A 270 -16.79 9.30 -0.15
CA LEU A 270 -17.15 9.38 1.27
C LEU A 270 -18.64 9.09 1.48
N VAL A 271 -19.52 9.70 0.69
CA VAL A 271 -20.98 9.54 0.84
C VAL A 271 -21.43 8.11 0.52
N ARG A 272 -20.78 7.41 -0.41
CA ARG A 272 -21.09 6.00 -0.70
C ARG A 272 -20.88 5.10 0.51
N ILE A 273 -19.93 5.45 1.39
CA ILE A 273 -19.56 4.62 2.53
C ILE A 273 -20.16 5.16 3.83
N ASP A 274 -20.26 6.49 3.96
CA ASP A 274 -20.75 7.19 5.16
C ASP A 274 -21.66 8.37 4.77
N GLU A 275 -22.95 8.16 4.89
CA GLU A 275 -24.01 9.13 4.56
C GLU A 275 -23.87 10.46 5.32
N SER A 276 -23.16 10.52 6.44
CA SER A 276 -22.96 11.76 7.21
C SER A 276 -22.26 12.86 6.42
N TYR A 277 -21.54 12.48 5.35
CA TYR A 277 -20.86 13.40 4.44
C TYR A 277 -21.77 13.99 3.35
N ARG A 278 -23.04 13.56 3.21
CA ARG A 278 -23.99 14.07 2.21
C ARG A 278 -24.12 15.61 2.24
N LYS A 279 -24.01 16.21 3.41
CA LYS A 279 -24.04 17.67 3.59
C LYS A 279 -22.93 18.44 2.84
N TYR A 280 -21.86 17.75 2.44
CA TYR A 280 -20.74 18.31 1.68
C TYR A 280 -20.88 18.11 0.16
N LEU A 281 -21.89 17.36 -0.29
CA LEU A 281 -22.23 17.31 -1.71
C LEU A 281 -22.77 18.68 -2.12
N LYS A 282 -22.14 19.30 -3.10
CA LYS A 282 -22.60 20.61 -3.62
C LYS A 282 -24.01 20.50 -4.16
N THR A 283 -24.89 21.36 -3.74
CA THR A 283 -26.07 21.76 -4.51
C THR A 283 -25.54 22.44 -5.79
N ASN A 284 -25.95 21.98 -6.95
CA ASN A 284 -25.49 22.42 -8.28
C ASN A 284 -25.23 23.93 -8.34
N GLY A 285 -23.97 24.34 -8.54
CA GLY A 285 -23.64 25.72 -8.92
C GLY A 285 -22.43 26.39 -8.26
N GLU A 286 -21.93 25.96 -7.12
CA GLU A 286 -20.80 26.62 -6.46
C GLU A 286 -19.45 25.96 -6.75
N LYS A 287 -18.61 26.63 -7.55
CA LYS A 287 -17.17 26.32 -7.66
C LYS A 287 -16.45 26.89 -6.43
N TYR A 288 -15.83 26.03 -5.61
CA TYR A 288 -14.87 26.52 -4.63
C TYR A 288 -13.61 27.02 -5.34
N ASP A 289 -13.25 28.27 -5.13
CA ASP A 289 -11.99 28.84 -5.59
C ASP A 289 -10.88 28.38 -4.60
N CYS A 290 -9.98 27.54 -5.07
CA CYS A 290 -8.87 26.98 -4.31
C CYS A 290 -7.78 28.02 -3.97
N ARG A 291 -8.04 29.34 -4.16
CA ARG A 291 -7.09 30.43 -3.98
C ARG A 291 -7.44 31.42 -2.87
N LYS A 292 -8.26 31.00 -1.90
CA LYS A 292 -8.50 31.84 -0.70
C LYS A 292 -8.13 31.09 0.56
#